data_209475b2b4b73bbde8e1ae2a1a3b3619
#
_entry.id   209475b2b4b73bbde8e1ae2a1a3b3619
#
_cell.length_a   1.000
_cell.length_b   1.000
_cell.length_c   1.000
_cell.angle_alpha   90.00
_cell.angle_beta   90.00
_cell.angle_gamma   90.00
#
_symmetry.space_group_name_H-M   'P 1'
#
loop_
_entity.id
_entity.type
_entity.pdbx_description
1 polymer ?
#
loop_
_entity_poly.entity_id
_entity_poly.type
_entity_poly.pdbx_seq_one_letter_code
_entity_poly.pdbx_strand_id
1 'polypeptide(L)'
;MGAHHAMQVAERLYIAGFISYPRTESSAFPDGFNFVESLTQCRKHPEIGESMVARMLGEAVTTGSNRTATTGTFTTTGPPRFRKPRGGVDHGDHPPITPTCCATCPDDVGGIDAWRLYDFVARRFVAACSSDLVTSVRKGTALGRSQIQTLFTDPM
;
A
#
# COMPACT_ATOMS: atom_id res chain seq x y z
N MET A 1 -2.18 11.53 17.67
CA MET A 1 -0.77 11.40 18.15
C MET A 1 -0.02 12.67 17.80
N GLY A 2 0.63 13.34 18.77
CA GLY A 2 1.48 14.51 18.50
C GLY A 2 2.86 14.09 17.99
N ALA A 3 3.60 15.01 17.31
CA ALA A 3 4.87 14.68 16.66
C ALA A 3 5.93 14.12 17.64
N HIS A 4 6.06 14.69 18.82
CA HIS A 4 6.99 14.21 19.84
C HIS A 4 6.67 12.78 20.29
N HIS A 5 5.40 12.49 20.56
CA HIS A 5 4.96 11.15 20.93
C HIS A 5 5.14 10.15 19.79
N ALA A 6 4.84 10.55 18.54
CA ALA A 6 5.07 9.70 17.37
C ALA A 6 6.55 9.32 17.23
N MET A 7 7.48 10.25 17.47
CA MET A 7 8.91 9.96 17.41
C MET A 7 9.33 8.98 18.52
N GLN A 8 8.84 9.15 19.74
CA GLN A 8 9.11 8.21 20.83
C GLN A 8 8.60 6.80 20.53
N VAL A 9 7.41 6.69 19.91
CA VAL A 9 6.85 5.41 19.48
C VAL A 9 7.69 4.80 18.37
N ALA A 10 8.12 5.59 17.38
CA ALA A 10 8.98 5.14 16.29
C ALA A 10 10.32 4.61 16.80
N GLU A 11 10.96 5.31 17.75
CA GLU A 11 12.20 4.85 18.36
C GLU A 11 12.04 3.52 19.09
N ARG A 12 10.93 3.33 19.81
CA ARG A 12 10.62 2.04 20.46
C ARG A 12 10.42 0.92 19.44
N LEU A 13 9.69 1.17 18.35
CA LEU A 13 9.52 0.20 17.27
C LEU A 13 10.85 -0.16 16.60
N TYR A 14 11.74 0.81 16.42
CA TYR A 14 13.09 0.58 15.91
C TYR A 14 13.93 -0.28 16.85
N ILE A 15 13.96 0.06 18.15
CA ILE A 15 14.71 -0.72 19.15
C ILE A 15 14.17 -2.15 19.24
N ALA A 16 12.86 -2.33 19.10
CA ALA A 16 12.22 -3.64 19.07
C ALA A 16 12.39 -4.39 17.72
N GLY A 17 12.98 -3.77 16.70
CA GLY A 17 13.27 -4.39 15.42
C GLY A 17 12.11 -4.47 14.44
N PHE A 18 11.02 -3.70 14.63
CA PHE A 18 9.85 -3.72 13.74
C PHE A 18 9.95 -2.77 12.55
N ILE A 19 10.70 -1.67 12.69
CA ILE A 19 10.95 -0.72 11.61
C ILE A 19 12.43 -0.36 11.55
N SER A 20 12.87 0.15 10.39
CA SER A 20 14.21 0.73 10.23
C SER A 20 14.35 2.04 11.02
N TYR A 21 15.56 2.57 11.10
CA TYR A 21 15.87 3.78 11.88
C TYR A 21 14.97 4.95 11.47
N PRO A 22 14.22 5.56 12.43
CA PRO A 22 13.16 6.52 12.09
C PRO A 22 13.66 7.94 11.83
N ARG A 23 14.91 8.26 12.13
CA ARG A 23 15.51 9.58 11.87
C ARG A 23 16.37 9.50 10.62
N THR A 24 15.80 9.87 9.50
CA THR A 24 16.48 9.94 8.21
C THR A 24 16.02 11.16 7.44
N GLU A 25 16.92 11.72 6.64
CA GLU A 25 16.62 12.77 5.66
C GLU A 25 16.44 12.20 4.26
N SER A 26 16.90 10.95 4.05
CA SER A 26 16.76 10.27 2.75
C SER A 26 15.30 9.97 2.42
N SER A 27 14.90 10.33 1.21
CA SER A 27 13.59 10.05 0.61
C SER A 27 13.67 9.07 -0.55
N ALA A 28 14.87 8.66 -0.97
CA ALA A 28 15.14 7.61 -1.93
C ALA A 28 15.82 6.41 -1.27
N PHE A 29 15.58 5.23 -1.81
CA PHE A 29 16.27 4.01 -1.38
C PHE A 29 17.61 3.87 -2.13
N PRO A 30 18.68 3.40 -1.45
CA PRO A 30 19.94 3.11 -2.11
C PRO A 30 19.77 1.99 -3.15
N ASP A 31 20.67 1.96 -4.15
CA ASP A 31 20.55 1.02 -5.27
C ASP A 31 20.57 -0.47 -4.85
N GLY A 32 21.28 -0.80 -3.79
CA GLY A 32 21.36 -2.16 -3.24
C GLY A 32 20.26 -2.55 -2.27
N PHE A 33 19.19 -1.73 -2.09
CA PHE A 33 18.15 -2.02 -1.11
C PHE A 33 17.34 -3.26 -1.47
N ASN A 34 17.19 -4.19 -0.50
CA ASN A 34 16.45 -5.45 -0.68
C ASN A 34 14.95 -5.29 -0.45
N PHE A 35 14.23 -4.84 -1.47
CA PHE A 35 12.77 -4.67 -1.41
C PHE A 35 12.01 -5.99 -1.19
N VAL A 36 12.52 -7.10 -1.72
CA VAL A 36 11.86 -8.42 -1.63
C VAL A 36 11.82 -8.87 -0.17
N GLU A 37 12.90 -8.70 0.56
CA GLU A 37 12.97 -9.04 1.98
C GLU A 37 11.97 -8.21 2.79
N SER A 38 11.99 -6.89 2.65
CA SER A 38 11.06 -5.99 3.37
C SER A 38 9.60 -6.24 3.01
N LEU A 39 9.28 -6.53 1.74
CA LEU A 39 7.91 -6.91 1.32
C LEU A 39 7.49 -8.25 1.94
N THR A 40 8.42 -9.20 2.05
CA THR A 40 8.14 -10.50 2.66
C THR A 40 7.75 -10.36 4.13
N GLN A 41 8.30 -9.39 4.87
CA GLN A 41 7.89 -9.09 6.25
C GLN A 41 6.42 -8.62 6.33
N CYS A 42 5.86 -8.06 5.26
CA CYS A 42 4.48 -7.60 5.24
C CYS A 42 3.45 -8.71 4.95
N ARG A 43 3.85 -9.94 4.63
CA ARG A 43 2.94 -11.04 4.22
C ARG A 43 1.87 -11.36 5.24
N LYS A 44 2.20 -11.37 6.53
CA LYS A 44 1.28 -11.71 7.62
C LYS A 44 0.51 -10.51 8.17
N HIS A 45 0.75 -9.32 7.64
CA HIS A 45 0.03 -8.12 8.05
C HIS A 45 -1.46 -8.25 7.67
N PRO A 46 -2.41 -8.02 8.60
CA PRO A 46 -3.84 -8.32 8.39
C PRO A 46 -4.48 -7.57 7.22
N GLU A 47 -4.08 -6.33 6.97
CA GLU A 47 -4.62 -5.49 5.90
C GLU A 47 -3.90 -5.66 4.54
N ILE A 48 -2.63 -6.05 4.55
CA ILE A 48 -1.83 -6.27 3.34
C ILE A 48 -2.05 -7.70 2.85
N GLY A 49 -1.74 -8.67 3.69
CA GLY A 49 -1.97 -10.09 3.46
C GLY A 49 -1.01 -10.76 2.47
N GLU A 50 -0.91 -12.07 2.62
CA GLU A 50 -0.06 -12.95 1.80
C GLU A 50 -0.32 -12.82 0.31
N SER A 51 -1.61 -12.81 -0.10
CA SER A 51 -2.00 -12.81 -1.51
C SER A 51 -1.60 -11.52 -2.24
N MET A 52 -1.56 -10.38 -1.53
CA MET A 52 -1.13 -9.11 -2.12
C MET A 52 0.37 -9.12 -2.37
N VAL A 53 1.16 -9.50 -1.36
CA VAL A 53 2.62 -9.55 -1.47
C VAL A 53 3.06 -10.58 -2.51
N ALA A 54 2.48 -11.78 -2.52
CA ALA A 54 2.76 -12.81 -3.50
C ALA A 54 2.51 -12.32 -4.94
N ARG A 55 1.39 -11.63 -5.18
CA ARG A 55 1.10 -11.02 -6.49
C ARG A 55 2.11 -9.94 -6.87
N MET A 56 2.51 -9.10 -5.93
CA MET A 56 3.54 -8.08 -6.18
C MET A 56 4.86 -8.71 -6.59
N LEU A 57 5.26 -9.80 -5.95
CA LEU A 57 6.50 -10.52 -6.23
C LEU A 57 6.40 -11.44 -7.45
N GLY A 58 5.23 -11.56 -8.10
CA GLY A 58 5.03 -12.43 -9.25
C GLY A 58 4.93 -13.91 -8.90
N GLU A 59 4.66 -14.25 -7.65
CA GLU A 59 4.46 -15.62 -7.19
C GLU A 59 3.07 -16.14 -7.58
N ALA A 60 2.95 -17.44 -7.85
CA ALA A 60 1.67 -18.08 -8.10
C ALA A 60 0.81 -18.06 -6.83
N VAL A 61 -0.29 -17.34 -6.87
CA VAL A 61 -1.26 -17.32 -5.75
C VAL A 61 -2.16 -18.53 -5.90
N THR A 62 -2.00 -19.52 -5.03
CA THR A 62 -3.00 -20.58 -4.83
C THR A 62 -4.24 -19.96 -4.21
N THR A 63 -5.24 -19.72 -5.04
CA THR A 63 -6.51 -19.11 -4.63
C THR A 63 -7.32 -20.11 -3.80
N GLY A 64 -7.10 -20.10 -2.51
CA GLY A 64 -8.01 -20.69 -1.55
C GLY A 64 -8.88 -19.59 -0.95
N SER A 65 -10.12 -19.52 -1.40
CA SER A 65 -11.23 -18.74 -0.86
C SER A 65 -11.66 -17.51 -1.66
N ASN A 66 -12.80 -17.73 -2.28
CA ASN A 66 -13.75 -16.81 -2.86
C ASN A 66 -14.15 -15.70 -1.85
N ARG A 67 -13.55 -14.52 -1.93
CA ARG A 67 -14.16 -13.32 -1.38
C ARG A 67 -14.56 -12.42 -2.53
N THR A 68 -15.83 -12.55 -2.90
CA THR A 68 -16.56 -11.65 -3.77
C THR A 68 -16.43 -10.22 -3.21
N ALA A 69 -15.63 -9.40 -3.86
CA ALA A 69 -15.62 -7.97 -3.61
C ALA A 69 -16.96 -7.42 -4.15
N THR A 70 -17.92 -7.26 -3.26
CA THR A 70 -19.20 -6.63 -3.56
C THR A 70 -19.02 -5.12 -3.54
N THR A 71 -19.40 -4.51 -4.65
CA THR A 71 -19.87 -3.13 -4.81
C THR A 71 -18.81 -2.01 -4.79
N GLY A 72 -18.41 -1.67 -5.96
CA GLY A 72 -17.73 -0.44 -6.34
C GLY A 72 -17.02 -0.70 -7.65
N THR A 73 -17.56 -0.18 -8.77
CA THR A 73 -16.99 -0.36 -10.12
C THR A 73 -15.65 0.36 -10.22
N PHE A 74 -14.64 -0.17 -9.58
CA PHE A 74 -13.25 0.20 -9.70
C PHE A 74 -12.58 -0.86 -10.56
N THR A 75 -12.61 -0.70 -11.86
CA THR A 75 -11.82 -1.51 -12.78
C THR A 75 -10.37 -1.06 -12.71
N THR A 76 -9.64 -1.52 -11.69
CA THR A 76 -8.18 -1.49 -11.70
C THR A 76 -7.69 -2.46 -12.75
N THR A 77 -7.00 -1.96 -13.74
CA THR A 77 -6.44 -2.76 -14.83
C THR A 77 -5.25 -3.59 -14.32
N GLY A 78 -5.54 -4.75 -13.77
CA GLY A 78 -4.56 -5.74 -13.32
C GLY A 78 -4.19 -5.69 -11.83
N PRO A 79 -3.61 -6.76 -11.29
CA PRO A 79 -3.16 -6.84 -9.91
C PRO A 79 -1.95 -5.91 -9.68
N PRO A 80 -1.75 -5.40 -8.45
CA PRO A 80 -0.57 -4.61 -8.12
C PRO A 80 0.68 -5.46 -8.37
N ARG A 81 1.63 -4.90 -9.13
CA ARG A 81 2.94 -5.51 -9.40
C ARG A 81 4.00 -4.73 -8.66
N PHE A 82 5.07 -5.41 -8.29
CA PHE A 82 6.24 -4.75 -7.74
C PHE A 82 6.81 -3.73 -8.73
N ARG A 83 7.08 -2.55 -8.21
CA ARG A 83 7.79 -1.48 -8.90
C ARG A 83 8.71 -0.78 -7.92
N LYS A 84 10.00 -0.67 -8.27
CA LYS A 84 10.94 0.10 -7.45
C LYS A 84 10.42 1.55 -7.32
N PRO A 85 10.34 2.10 -6.09
CA PRO A 85 9.98 3.50 -5.88
C PRO A 85 10.88 4.44 -6.68
N ARG A 86 10.31 5.52 -7.20
CA ARG A 86 11.01 6.48 -8.05
C ARG A 86 11.05 7.85 -7.38
N GLY A 87 12.09 8.59 -7.69
CA GLY A 87 12.29 9.95 -7.16
C GLY A 87 12.80 9.95 -5.73
N GLY A 88 12.96 11.15 -5.18
CA GLY A 88 13.58 11.37 -3.89
C GLY A 88 15.10 11.60 -4.00
N VAL A 89 15.70 11.81 -2.86
CA VAL A 89 17.15 12.04 -2.70
C VAL A 89 17.66 11.05 -1.66
N ASP A 90 18.74 10.38 -1.98
CA ASP A 90 19.52 9.58 -1.02
C ASP A 90 20.65 10.48 -0.49
N HIS A 91 20.61 10.76 0.81
CA HIS A 91 21.62 11.58 1.48
C HIS A 91 22.80 10.74 2.02
N GLY A 92 22.79 9.42 1.79
CA GLY A 92 23.83 8.50 2.25
C GLY A 92 23.80 8.23 3.76
N ASP A 93 22.73 8.63 4.45
CA ASP A 93 22.47 8.33 5.85
C ASP A 93 21.71 6.99 6.01
N HIS A 94 20.49 7.02 6.50
CA HIS A 94 19.62 5.84 6.60
C HIS A 94 18.59 5.84 5.48
N PRO A 95 18.19 4.68 4.95
CA PRO A 95 17.12 4.61 3.95
C PRO A 95 15.79 5.10 4.53
N PRO A 96 14.80 5.40 3.69
CA PRO A 96 13.43 5.67 4.13
C PRO A 96 12.90 4.58 5.06
N ILE A 97 12.03 4.97 6.01
CA ILE A 97 11.52 4.06 7.04
C ILE A 97 10.75 2.89 6.41
N THR A 98 11.15 1.67 6.75
CA THR A 98 10.56 0.42 6.24
C THR A 98 10.23 -0.56 7.36
N PRO A 99 9.27 -1.46 7.15
CA PRO A 99 9.07 -2.59 8.04
C PRO A 99 10.26 -3.57 7.93
N THR A 100 10.82 -3.98 9.07
CA THR A 100 11.95 -4.92 9.18
C THR A 100 11.56 -6.25 9.80
N CYS A 101 10.42 -6.28 10.52
CA CYS A 101 9.84 -7.48 11.10
C CYS A 101 8.33 -7.46 10.94
N CYS A 102 7.72 -8.63 10.84
CA CYS A 102 6.27 -8.76 10.75
C CYS A 102 5.62 -8.57 12.13
N ALA A 103 4.57 -7.77 12.18
CA ALA A 103 3.61 -7.72 13.27
C ALA A 103 2.19 -7.96 12.74
N THR A 104 1.35 -8.60 13.54
CA THR A 104 -0.01 -9.01 13.17
C THR A 104 -1.10 -8.35 14.02
N CYS A 105 -0.74 -7.86 15.19
CA CYS A 105 -1.66 -7.24 16.13
C CYS A 105 -0.95 -6.21 17.02
N PRO A 106 -1.73 -5.37 17.75
CA PRO A 106 -1.17 -4.37 18.66
C PRO A 106 -0.27 -4.94 19.77
N ASP A 107 -0.54 -6.16 20.22
CA ASP A 107 0.21 -6.78 21.31
C ASP A 107 1.64 -7.13 20.89
N ASP A 108 1.87 -7.46 19.62
CA ASP A 108 3.19 -7.75 19.07
C ASP A 108 4.15 -6.55 19.20
N VAL A 109 3.62 -5.34 19.07
CA VAL A 109 4.39 -4.09 18.99
C VAL A 109 4.32 -3.23 20.25
N GLY A 110 3.66 -3.73 21.31
CA GLY A 110 3.58 -3.05 22.61
C GLY A 110 2.47 -1.98 22.71
N GLY A 111 1.38 -2.17 21.97
CA GLY A 111 0.15 -1.41 22.15
C GLY A 111 -0.37 -0.68 20.90
N ILE A 112 -1.54 -0.06 21.06
CA ILE A 112 -2.32 0.49 19.94
C ILE A 112 -1.63 1.65 19.19
N ASP A 113 -0.91 2.51 19.89
CA ASP A 113 -0.20 3.62 19.24
C ASP A 113 0.99 3.13 18.41
N ALA A 114 1.71 2.12 18.92
CA ALA A 114 2.79 1.47 18.19
C ALA A 114 2.25 0.72 16.96
N TRP A 115 1.12 0.03 17.12
CA TRP A 115 0.43 -0.63 16.01
C TRP A 115 0.01 0.36 14.90
N ARG A 116 -0.62 1.47 15.27
CA ARG A 116 -1.03 2.50 14.30
C ARG A 116 0.15 3.04 13.50
N LEU A 117 1.29 3.25 14.16
CA LEU A 117 2.47 3.74 13.46
C LEU A 117 3.10 2.66 12.59
N TYR A 118 3.21 1.42 13.08
CA TYR A 118 3.71 0.29 12.31
C TYR A 118 2.84 0.00 11.08
N ASP A 119 1.51 -0.07 11.25
CA ASP A 119 0.54 -0.26 10.17
C ASP A 119 0.67 0.84 9.09
N PHE A 120 0.81 2.09 9.51
CA PHE A 120 1.04 3.20 8.60
C PHE A 120 2.33 3.02 7.80
N VAL A 121 3.45 2.68 8.45
CA VAL A 121 4.75 2.44 7.79
C VAL A 121 4.65 1.29 6.81
N ALA A 122 4.08 0.15 7.21
CA ALA A 122 3.93 -1.03 6.36
C ALA A 122 3.09 -0.74 5.12
N ARG A 123 1.93 -0.11 5.27
CA ARG A 123 1.07 0.25 4.13
C ARG A 123 1.72 1.27 3.20
N ARG A 124 2.39 2.28 3.74
CA ARG A 124 3.12 3.28 2.94
C ARG A 124 4.24 2.64 2.13
N PHE A 125 4.99 1.73 2.74
CA PHE A 125 6.05 0.99 2.06
C PHE A 125 5.50 0.13 0.92
N VAL A 126 4.46 -0.67 1.17
CA VAL A 126 3.83 -1.50 0.15
C VAL A 126 3.24 -0.66 -0.97
N ALA A 127 2.59 0.47 -0.64
CA ALA A 127 2.04 1.39 -1.64
C ALA A 127 3.15 2.01 -2.51
N ALA A 128 4.28 2.41 -1.91
CA ALA A 128 5.43 2.95 -2.64
C ALA A 128 6.07 1.92 -3.59
N CYS A 129 5.99 0.63 -3.23
CA CYS A 129 6.49 -0.49 -4.03
C CYS A 129 5.47 -1.03 -5.04
N SER A 130 4.25 -0.48 -5.07
CA SER A 130 3.19 -0.93 -5.98
C SER A 130 3.22 -0.17 -7.30
N SER A 131 2.68 -0.80 -8.36
CA SER A 131 2.42 -0.10 -9.62
C SER A 131 1.40 1.03 -9.43
N ASP A 132 1.51 2.06 -10.26
CA ASP A 132 0.61 3.20 -10.23
C ASP A 132 -0.84 2.78 -10.46
N LEU A 133 -1.77 3.44 -9.78
CA LEU A 133 -3.20 3.31 -10.02
C LEU A 133 -3.55 4.03 -11.32
N VAL A 134 -4.03 3.28 -12.32
CA VAL A 134 -4.52 3.86 -13.57
C VAL A 134 -6.03 3.98 -13.50
N THR A 135 -6.56 5.21 -13.53
CA THR A 135 -7.99 5.49 -13.59
C THR A 135 -8.37 6.05 -14.96
N SER A 136 -9.43 5.51 -15.55
CA SER A 136 -10.02 6.09 -16.75
C SER A 136 -11.24 6.95 -16.38
N VAL A 137 -11.22 8.22 -16.74
CA VAL A 137 -12.35 9.14 -16.53
C VAL A 137 -13.14 9.21 -17.83
N ARG A 138 -14.39 8.75 -17.81
CA ARG A 138 -15.33 8.97 -18.92
C ARG A 138 -16.15 10.23 -18.62
N LYS A 139 -15.99 11.27 -19.45
CA LYS A 139 -16.91 12.43 -19.44
C LYS A 139 -18.18 12.02 -20.19
N GLY A 140 -19.27 11.85 -19.47
CA GLY A 140 -20.60 11.68 -20.07
C GLY A 140 -21.28 13.05 -20.17
N THR A 141 -21.82 13.38 -21.34
CA THR A 141 -22.74 14.49 -21.48
C THR A 141 -24.13 13.99 -21.14
N ALA A 142 -24.75 14.54 -20.10
CA ALA A 142 -26.14 14.22 -19.77
C ALA A 142 -27.02 14.79 -20.89
N LEU A 143 -27.73 13.92 -21.61
CA LEU A 143 -28.76 14.34 -22.54
C LEU A 143 -29.96 14.85 -21.73
N GLY A 144 -30.45 16.04 -22.05
CA GLY A 144 -31.66 16.58 -21.46
C GLY A 144 -32.86 15.63 -21.72
N ARG A 145 -33.89 15.69 -20.84
CA ARG A 145 -35.08 14.83 -20.92
C ARG A 145 -35.76 14.81 -22.30
N SER A 146 -35.71 15.93 -23.07
CA SER A 146 -36.23 16.05 -24.40
C SER A 146 -35.49 15.24 -25.46
N GLN A 147 -34.20 14.95 -25.26
CA GLN A 147 -33.39 14.16 -26.20
C GLN A 147 -33.47 12.66 -25.95
N ILE A 148 -33.80 12.28 -24.71
CA ILE A 148 -34.01 10.86 -24.39
C ILE A 148 -35.33 10.35 -25.03
N GLN A 149 -36.35 11.18 -25.13
CA GLN A 149 -37.66 10.83 -25.69
C GLN A 149 -37.58 10.54 -27.20
N THR A 150 -36.68 11.16 -27.93
CA THR A 150 -36.48 10.92 -29.36
C THR A 150 -35.73 9.62 -29.69
N LEU A 151 -35.02 9.04 -28.75
CA LEU A 151 -34.31 7.75 -28.95
C LEU A 151 -35.23 6.52 -28.82
N PHE A 152 -36.44 6.71 -28.27
CA PHE A 152 -37.38 5.62 -28.01
C PHE A 152 -38.66 5.68 -28.87
N THR A 153 -38.74 6.60 -29.82
CA THR A 153 -39.92 6.80 -30.68
C THR A 153 -39.64 6.64 -32.17
N ASP A 154 -38.81 5.70 -32.57
CA ASP A 154 -38.78 5.25 -33.95
C ASP A 154 -39.71 4.03 -34.07
N PRO A 155 -40.92 4.17 -34.67
CA PRO A 155 -41.71 3.05 -35.07
C PRO A 155 -41.14 2.46 -36.37
N MET A 156 -41.05 1.16 -36.43
CA MET A 156 -40.83 0.40 -37.67
C MET A 156 -41.81 0.79 -38.78
#